data_24faef4a9e069028f842ee4285491c0f
#
_entry.id   24faef4a9e069028f842ee4285491c0f
#
_cell.length_a   1.000
_cell.length_b   1.000
_cell.length_c   1.000
_cell.angle_alpha   90.00
_cell.angle_beta   90.00
_cell.angle_gamma   90.00
#
_symmetry.space_group_name_H-M   'P 1'
#
loop_
_entity.id
_entity.type
_entity.pdbx_description
1 polymer ?
#
loop_
_entity_poly.entity_id
_entity_poly.type
_entity_poly.pdbx_seq_one_letter_code
_entity_poly.pdbx_strand_id
1 'polypeptide(L)'
;MLRCGPAVALSSFPAIELIELIPANRTEEYHMKAVTWHGKRDVRVDTVPDPTIQEGTDAIIEVTSTNICGSDLHLYEVLGAFMKPGDILGHEPMGVVTEVGSEVTNLKVGDRVVIPFQISCGSCFMCDRQLYTQCETTQVREQGMGAALFGYSELYGEVPGGQAEYLRVPQAQFTHIKVPDGPPDSRFVYLSDVLPTAWQAVQYAGIPEGGSVTVLGLGPIGDMAARIAAHLGYEVIGVDLVPERLARLSARGIRTINSATVGGSVGDAVRELTDGRGTDSVIDAVGMEAHGSPVAKAAQQLTGLLPDVLAKPIMQKAGVDRLDALYTAIDAVRRGGTISLSGVYGGMADPMPMLTMFDKQIQLRMGQANVKKWVDDILPLLTDEDPLGVDTFATHVLPLDEAPHAYDIFQKKEDGAVKVILTP
;
A
#
# COMPACT_ATOMS: atom_id res chain seq x y z
N MET A 1 -17.42 63.10 78.49
CA MET A 1 -17.55 62.07 79.57
C MET A 1 -17.43 60.70 78.87
N LEU A 2 -16.43 59.88 79.28
CA LEU A 2 -16.41 58.43 79.34
C LEU A 2 -16.42 57.69 78.00
N ARG A 3 -15.62 56.70 77.69
CA ARG A 3 -14.42 56.09 78.26
C ARG A 3 -13.79 55.23 77.21
N CYS A 4 -12.46 55.14 77.20
CA CYS A 4 -11.70 54.18 76.42
C CYS A 4 -12.01 52.73 76.80
N GLY A 5 -12.02 51.84 75.83
CA GLY A 5 -11.89 50.38 75.96
C GLY A 5 -10.83 49.88 75.00
N PRO A 6 -10.11 48.82 75.31
CA PRO A 6 -8.75 48.59 74.82
C PRO A 6 -8.66 47.92 73.44
N ALA A 7 -7.54 48.23 72.80
CA ALA A 7 -7.10 47.58 71.50
C ALA A 7 -6.78 46.11 71.74
N VAL A 8 -7.35 45.25 70.83
CA VAL A 8 -6.94 43.86 70.70
C VAL A 8 -5.90 43.78 69.53
N ALA A 9 -4.73 43.34 69.93
CA ALA A 9 -3.64 43.08 69.01
C ALA A 9 -3.98 41.93 68.04
N LEU A 10 -3.95 42.19 66.69
CA LEU A 10 -3.96 41.18 65.71
C LEU A 10 -2.57 40.58 65.53
N SER A 11 -2.43 39.32 65.92
CA SER A 11 -1.27 38.51 65.71
C SER A 11 -1.05 38.26 64.17
N SER A 12 0.16 38.54 63.73
CA SER A 12 0.71 38.24 62.44
C SER A 12 0.69 36.74 62.13
N PHE A 13 0.00 36.33 61.09
CA PHE A 13 0.19 35.04 60.49
C PHE A 13 1.32 35.15 59.45
N PRO A 14 2.30 34.22 59.43
CA PRO A 14 3.30 34.19 58.39
C PRO A 14 2.66 33.64 57.13
N ALA A 15 2.90 34.31 56.02
CA ALA A 15 2.61 33.78 54.67
C ALA A 15 3.44 32.51 54.45
N ILE A 16 2.78 31.39 54.30
CA ILE A 16 3.42 30.14 53.87
C ILE A 16 3.55 30.26 52.35
N GLU A 17 4.77 30.59 51.93
CA GLU A 17 5.24 30.24 50.59
C GLU A 17 5.34 28.72 50.51
N LEU A 18 4.42 28.10 49.80
CA LEU A 18 4.57 26.76 49.23
C LEU A 18 4.39 26.92 47.74
N ILE A 19 5.36 27.55 47.08
CA ILE A 19 5.68 27.26 45.68
C ILE A 19 6.62 26.06 45.76
N GLU A 20 6.06 24.88 45.84
CA GLU A 20 6.79 23.69 45.40
C GLU A 20 7.18 23.90 43.97
N LEU A 21 8.46 24.07 43.76
CA LEU A 21 9.13 23.96 42.48
C LEU A 21 8.68 22.63 41.80
N ILE A 22 7.79 22.73 40.87
CA ILE A 22 7.64 21.71 39.86
C ILE A 22 9.01 21.63 39.19
N PRO A 23 9.74 20.53 39.25
CA PRO A 23 10.99 20.41 38.53
C PRO A 23 10.66 20.55 37.04
N ALA A 24 11.13 21.65 36.46
CA ALA A 24 11.16 21.79 35.02
C ALA A 24 12.00 20.65 34.46
N ASN A 25 11.42 19.96 33.46
CA ASN A 25 12.11 19.14 32.49
C ASN A 25 12.62 17.76 32.94
N ARG A 26 11.75 16.77 32.87
CA ARG A 26 12.05 15.58 32.09
C ARG A 26 11.08 15.59 30.92
N THR A 27 11.51 16.01 29.77
CA THR A 27 11.01 15.48 28.52
C THR A 27 11.40 14.01 28.55
N GLU A 28 10.54 13.14 29.04
CA GLU A 28 10.60 11.74 28.68
C GLU A 28 10.39 11.75 27.19
N GLU A 29 11.47 11.58 26.41
CA GLU A 29 11.37 11.30 24.99
C GLU A 29 10.70 9.94 24.91
N TYR A 30 9.41 9.95 24.58
CA TYR A 30 8.67 8.72 24.28
C TYR A 30 9.27 8.14 23.00
N HIS A 31 9.46 6.83 22.99
CA HIS A 31 10.09 6.13 21.90
C HIS A 31 9.25 4.90 21.54
N MET A 32 9.06 4.70 20.24
CA MET A 32 8.36 3.58 19.66
C MET A 32 9.31 2.66 18.89
N LYS A 33 8.91 1.42 18.67
CA LYS A 33 9.53 0.53 17.70
C LYS A 33 8.99 0.82 16.29
N ALA A 34 9.88 0.80 15.30
CA ALA A 34 9.52 0.94 13.89
C ALA A 34 10.44 0.13 12.99
N VAL A 35 9.91 -0.35 11.88
CA VAL A 35 10.71 -0.97 10.81
C VAL A 35 11.37 0.13 10.00
N THR A 36 12.70 0.16 10.00
CA THR A 36 13.50 1.18 9.33
C THR A 36 14.35 0.57 8.21
N TRP A 37 14.51 1.33 7.14
CA TRP A 37 15.37 0.96 6.02
C TRP A 37 16.82 1.39 6.30
N HIS A 38 17.81 0.50 6.05
CA HIS A 38 19.23 0.78 6.25
C HIS A 38 20.08 0.51 5.01
N GLY A 39 19.50 -0.07 3.98
CA GLY A 39 20.22 -0.42 2.76
C GLY A 39 19.48 -1.50 1.98
N LYS A 40 20.05 -1.86 0.85
CA LYS A 40 19.52 -2.97 0.05
C LYS A 40 19.49 -4.26 0.86
N ARG A 41 18.29 -4.84 1.03
CA ARG A 41 18.03 -6.05 1.84
C ARG A 41 18.40 -5.90 3.31
N ASP A 42 18.40 -4.69 3.82
CA ASP A 42 18.67 -4.39 5.21
C ASP A 42 17.57 -3.52 5.78
N VAL A 43 16.59 -4.17 6.38
CA VAL A 43 15.55 -3.53 7.20
C VAL A 43 15.74 -4.00 8.64
N ARG A 44 15.47 -3.11 9.59
CA ARG A 44 15.66 -3.36 11.02
C ARG A 44 14.47 -2.87 11.80
N VAL A 45 14.33 -3.35 13.03
CA VAL A 45 13.40 -2.78 14.00
C VAL A 45 14.21 -1.92 14.96
N ASP A 46 14.07 -0.62 14.78
CA ASP A 46 14.79 0.36 15.59
C ASP A 46 13.84 1.05 16.59
N THR A 47 14.43 1.59 17.65
CA THR A 47 13.73 2.50 18.57
C THR A 47 13.88 3.92 18.06
N VAL A 48 12.76 4.55 17.74
CA VAL A 48 12.67 5.90 17.16
C VAL A 48 11.77 6.79 18.01
N PRO A 49 11.87 8.13 17.90
CA PRO A 49 10.96 9.02 18.62
C PRO A 49 9.49 8.79 18.24
N ASP A 50 8.59 8.90 19.20
CA ASP A 50 7.15 8.87 18.95
C ASP A 50 6.74 10.02 18.02
N PRO A 51 5.75 9.79 17.12
CA PRO A 51 5.20 10.86 16.32
C PRO A 51 4.42 11.86 17.17
N THR A 52 4.44 13.13 16.76
CA THR A 52 3.67 14.21 17.41
C THR A 52 2.79 14.92 16.39
N ILE A 53 1.71 15.55 16.84
CA ILE A 53 0.90 16.46 16.01
C ILE A 53 1.80 17.60 15.53
N GLN A 54 1.89 17.80 14.22
CA GLN A 54 2.66 18.88 13.59
C GLN A 54 1.74 19.96 13.03
N GLU A 55 0.59 19.57 12.51
CA GLU A 55 -0.40 20.45 11.91
C GLU A 55 -1.77 20.21 12.56
N GLY A 56 -2.64 21.23 12.53
CA GLY A 56 -4.01 21.10 13.06
C GLY A 56 -4.85 20.02 12.35
N THR A 57 -4.45 19.61 11.17
CA THR A 57 -5.11 18.58 10.35
C THR A 57 -4.59 17.16 10.61
N ASP A 58 -3.65 16.96 11.51
CA ASP A 58 -3.06 15.66 11.82
C ASP A 58 -3.87 14.85 12.83
N ALA A 59 -3.67 13.55 12.82
CA ALA A 59 -4.01 12.66 13.94
C ALA A 59 -2.85 11.72 14.24
N ILE A 60 -2.81 11.15 15.44
CA ILE A 60 -1.93 10.04 15.80
C ILE A 60 -2.80 8.80 16.00
N ILE A 61 -2.35 7.68 15.46
CA ILE A 61 -2.94 6.37 15.73
C ILE A 61 -1.92 5.45 16.41
N GLU A 62 -2.39 4.63 17.34
CA GLU A 62 -1.70 3.42 17.79
C GLU A 62 -1.99 2.33 16.75
N VAL A 63 -0.95 1.80 16.11
CA VAL A 63 -1.09 0.81 15.05
C VAL A 63 -1.38 -0.55 15.68
N THR A 64 -2.42 -1.21 15.23
CA THR A 64 -2.82 -2.55 15.70
C THR A 64 -2.50 -3.64 14.68
N SER A 65 -2.44 -3.26 13.41
CA SER A 65 -2.07 -4.14 12.30
C SER A 65 -1.48 -3.33 11.16
N THR A 66 -0.45 -3.87 10.54
CA THR A 66 0.13 -3.32 9.31
C THR A 66 0.60 -4.45 8.40
N ASN A 67 0.69 -4.21 7.10
CA ASN A 67 1.09 -5.26 6.17
C ASN A 67 2.43 -4.95 5.51
N ILE A 68 3.06 -6.01 4.97
CA ILE A 68 4.12 -5.87 3.96
C ILE A 68 3.48 -5.99 2.58
N CYS A 69 3.74 -5.01 1.71
CA CYS A 69 3.30 -4.96 0.32
C CYS A 69 4.41 -5.39 -0.66
N GLY A 70 4.01 -5.77 -1.87
CA GLY A 70 4.97 -5.97 -2.97
C GLY A 70 5.78 -4.72 -3.29
N SER A 71 5.20 -3.53 -3.14
CA SER A 71 5.90 -2.27 -3.36
C SER A 71 6.96 -1.95 -2.29
N ASP A 72 6.81 -2.45 -1.06
CA ASP A 72 7.87 -2.38 -0.04
C ASP A 72 9.11 -3.17 -0.49
N LEU A 73 8.91 -4.28 -1.21
CA LEU A 73 10.01 -5.06 -1.77
C LEU A 73 10.77 -4.30 -2.87
N HIS A 74 10.14 -3.35 -3.55
CA HIS A 74 10.87 -2.46 -4.46
C HIS A 74 11.84 -1.55 -3.70
N LEU A 75 11.45 -1.03 -2.53
CA LEU A 75 12.34 -0.25 -1.66
C LEU A 75 13.46 -1.13 -1.08
N TYR A 76 13.12 -2.36 -0.71
CA TYR A 76 14.04 -3.35 -0.15
C TYR A 76 15.11 -3.78 -1.16
N GLU A 77 14.79 -3.89 -2.46
CA GLU A 77 15.68 -4.48 -3.47
C GLU A 77 16.21 -3.48 -4.50
N VAL A 78 15.37 -2.56 -5.02
CA VAL A 78 15.66 -1.82 -6.25
C VAL A 78 15.74 -0.32 -6.03
N LEU A 79 14.81 0.29 -5.28
CA LEU A 79 14.65 1.73 -5.16
C LEU A 79 15.48 2.36 -4.04
N GLY A 80 16.46 1.65 -3.50
CA GLY A 80 17.32 2.12 -2.41
C GLY A 80 18.03 3.45 -2.67
N ALA A 81 18.27 3.81 -3.93
CA ALA A 81 18.84 5.11 -4.30
C ALA A 81 17.96 6.31 -3.90
N PHE A 82 16.67 6.09 -3.65
CA PHE A 82 15.69 7.10 -3.24
C PHE A 82 15.32 7.01 -1.75
N MET A 83 16.06 6.22 -0.97
CA MET A 83 15.85 5.99 0.45
C MET A 83 17.02 6.52 1.27
N LYS A 84 16.76 6.83 2.54
CA LYS A 84 17.76 7.21 3.53
C LYS A 84 17.78 6.21 4.68
N PRO A 85 18.95 5.85 5.23
CA PRO A 85 19.00 5.03 6.44
C PRO A 85 18.19 5.67 7.58
N GLY A 86 17.27 4.90 8.15
CA GLY A 86 16.33 5.35 9.18
C GLY A 86 14.94 5.70 8.67
N ASP A 87 14.69 5.71 7.35
CA ASP A 87 13.33 5.88 6.81
C ASP A 87 12.41 4.77 7.33
N ILE A 88 11.27 5.16 7.94
CA ILE A 88 10.28 4.23 8.48
C ILE A 88 9.38 3.74 7.35
N LEU A 89 9.30 2.42 7.21
CA LEU A 89 8.57 1.74 6.14
C LEU A 89 7.08 1.52 6.47
N GLY A 90 6.34 1.06 5.48
CA GLY A 90 4.96 0.56 5.60
C GLY A 90 3.90 1.60 5.26
N HIS A 91 3.02 1.21 4.33
CA HIS A 91 1.93 2.06 3.83
C HIS A 91 0.55 1.40 3.93
N GLU A 92 0.47 0.27 4.64
CA GLU A 92 -0.79 -0.45 4.84
C GLU A 92 -1.17 -0.58 6.33
N PRO A 93 -1.25 0.52 7.11
CA PRO A 93 -1.57 0.44 8.52
C PRO A 93 -3.06 0.55 8.82
N MET A 94 -3.43 -0.02 9.96
CA MET A 94 -4.69 0.14 10.66
C MET A 94 -4.42 0.32 12.16
N GLY A 95 -5.27 1.07 12.85
CA GLY A 95 -5.09 1.28 14.28
C GLY A 95 -6.24 2.03 14.94
N VAL A 96 -5.97 2.50 16.15
CA VAL A 96 -6.89 3.26 16.99
C VAL A 96 -6.37 4.68 17.15
N VAL A 97 -7.24 5.67 16.97
CA VAL A 97 -6.89 7.08 17.15
C VAL A 97 -6.57 7.37 18.62
N THR A 98 -5.39 7.89 18.89
CA THR A 98 -4.91 8.28 20.24
C THR A 98 -4.87 9.80 20.44
N GLU A 99 -4.67 10.57 19.35
CA GLU A 99 -4.63 12.02 19.38
C GLU A 99 -5.19 12.61 18.10
N VAL A 100 -5.83 13.78 18.16
CA VAL A 100 -6.34 14.51 16.99
C VAL A 100 -5.93 15.97 17.06
N GLY A 101 -5.53 16.53 15.92
CA GLY A 101 -5.24 17.95 15.77
C GLY A 101 -6.51 18.81 15.82
N SER A 102 -6.34 20.10 16.06
CA SER A 102 -7.43 21.06 16.35
C SER A 102 -8.42 21.25 15.19
N GLU A 103 -8.04 20.91 13.96
CA GLU A 103 -8.86 21.05 12.76
C GLU A 103 -9.57 19.73 12.37
N VAL A 104 -9.24 18.62 13.03
CA VAL A 104 -9.84 17.32 12.77
C VAL A 104 -11.15 17.19 13.55
N THR A 105 -12.29 17.32 12.88
CA THR A 105 -13.63 17.34 13.50
C THR A 105 -14.44 16.06 13.33
N ASN A 106 -14.00 15.17 12.45
CA ASN A 106 -14.70 13.93 12.09
C ASN A 106 -14.03 12.66 12.61
N LEU A 107 -12.96 12.79 13.38
CA LEU A 107 -12.31 11.73 14.16
C LEU A 107 -12.30 12.08 15.64
N LYS A 108 -12.25 11.07 16.49
CA LYS A 108 -12.06 11.19 17.94
C LYS A 108 -11.15 10.07 18.44
N VAL A 109 -10.54 10.30 19.58
CA VAL A 109 -9.79 9.28 20.32
C VAL A 109 -10.68 8.03 20.56
N GLY A 110 -10.13 6.86 20.26
CA GLY A 110 -10.80 5.58 20.33
C GLY A 110 -11.46 5.13 19.02
N ASP A 111 -11.55 5.96 17.97
CA ASP A 111 -12.03 5.52 16.67
C ASP A 111 -11.06 4.50 16.05
N ARG A 112 -11.59 3.37 15.54
CA ARG A 112 -10.83 2.38 14.76
C ARG A 112 -10.77 2.83 13.31
N VAL A 113 -9.57 2.92 12.74
CA VAL A 113 -9.36 3.46 11.41
C VAL A 113 -8.33 2.65 10.61
N VAL A 114 -8.61 2.47 9.33
CA VAL A 114 -7.63 2.06 8.32
C VAL A 114 -7.08 3.31 7.66
N ILE A 115 -5.79 3.36 7.42
CA ILE A 115 -5.15 4.50 6.77
C ILE A 115 -4.80 4.13 5.33
N PRO A 116 -5.41 4.80 4.33
CA PRO A 116 -5.04 4.66 2.92
C PRO A 116 -3.54 4.95 2.71
N PHE A 117 -2.91 4.23 1.79
CA PHE A 117 -1.48 4.43 1.52
C PHE A 117 -1.13 5.83 0.99
N GLN A 118 -2.06 6.52 0.31
CA GLN A 118 -1.88 7.90 -0.16
C GLN A 118 -2.47 8.91 0.82
N ILE A 119 -1.80 10.05 0.94
CA ILE A 119 -2.23 11.18 1.76
C ILE A 119 -3.02 12.16 0.89
N SER A 120 -4.25 12.49 1.27
CA SER A 120 -5.10 13.36 0.46
C SER A 120 -5.98 14.27 1.31
N CYS A 121 -6.24 15.50 0.80
CA CYS A 121 -6.97 16.52 1.55
C CYS A 121 -8.52 16.41 1.44
N GLY A 122 -9.01 15.70 0.43
CA GLY A 122 -10.45 15.52 0.18
C GLY A 122 -11.19 16.70 -0.45
N SER A 123 -10.53 17.84 -0.73
CA SER A 123 -11.21 19.09 -1.14
C SER A 123 -10.55 19.85 -2.29
N CYS A 124 -9.43 19.37 -2.86
CA CYS A 124 -8.82 20.01 -4.02
C CYS A 124 -9.45 19.53 -5.34
N PHE A 125 -9.09 20.19 -6.45
CA PHE A 125 -9.61 19.86 -7.78
C PHE A 125 -9.52 18.38 -8.14
N MET A 126 -8.43 17.71 -7.78
CA MET A 126 -8.27 16.28 -8.03
C MET A 126 -9.09 15.43 -7.09
N CYS A 127 -9.17 15.79 -5.80
CA CYS A 127 -9.98 15.07 -4.82
C CYS A 127 -11.49 15.13 -5.15
N ASP A 128 -11.98 16.27 -5.63
CA ASP A 128 -13.38 16.43 -6.09
C ASP A 128 -13.73 15.50 -7.27
N ARG A 129 -12.71 14.99 -7.97
CA ARG A 129 -12.82 14.03 -9.06
C ARG A 129 -12.52 12.60 -8.66
N GLN A 130 -12.38 12.36 -7.36
CA GLN A 130 -12.00 11.06 -6.81
C GLN A 130 -10.64 10.54 -7.33
N LEU A 131 -9.74 11.46 -7.67
CA LEU A 131 -8.37 11.17 -8.07
C LEU A 131 -7.42 11.48 -6.90
N TYR A 132 -7.61 10.78 -5.81
CA TYR A 132 -6.94 11.05 -4.53
C TYR A 132 -5.44 10.87 -4.58
N THR A 133 -4.94 9.93 -5.40
CA THR A 133 -3.50 9.75 -5.66
C THR A 133 -2.86 10.90 -6.44
N GLN A 134 -3.66 11.87 -6.88
CA GLN A 134 -3.22 13.08 -7.57
C GLN A 134 -3.55 14.34 -6.75
N CYS A 135 -3.77 14.20 -5.43
CA CYS A 135 -4.11 15.31 -4.55
C CYS A 135 -3.13 16.48 -4.70
N GLU A 136 -3.63 17.67 -5.05
CA GLU A 136 -2.78 18.85 -5.31
C GLU A 136 -2.16 19.43 -4.03
N THR A 137 -2.79 19.19 -2.87
CA THR A 137 -2.30 19.67 -1.56
C THR A 137 -1.06 18.90 -1.12
N THR A 138 -1.02 17.60 -1.38
CA THR A 138 0.07 16.71 -0.94
C THR A 138 0.97 16.26 -2.09
N GLN A 139 0.80 16.84 -3.28
CA GLN A 139 1.55 16.49 -4.46
C GLN A 139 3.05 16.76 -4.29
N VAL A 140 3.88 15.77 -4.59
CA VAL A 140 5.33 15.86 -4.57
C VAL A 140 5.83 16.42 -5.93
N ARG A 141 5.60 17.71 -6.14
CA ARG A 141 5.81 18.39 -7.44
C ARG A 141 7.27 18.43 -7.88
N GLU A 142 8.19 18.53 -6.94
CA GLU A 142 9.63 18.58 -7.21
C GLU A 142 10.14 17.29 -7.83
N GLN A 143 9.49 16.17 -7.49
CA GLN A 143 9.78 14.85 -8.06
C GLN A 143 8.91 14.52 -9.29
N GLY A 144 7.96 15.39 -9.65
CA GLY A 144 7.02 15.13 -10.74
C GLY A 144 6.00 14.03 -10.45
N MET A 145 5.79 13.71 -9.16
CA MET A 145 4.92 12.61 -8.72
C MET A 145 3.54 13.11 -8.28
N GLY A 146 2.64 12.18 -7.94
CA GLY A 146 1.32 12.45 -7.41
C GLY A 146 1.33 12.83 -5.94
N ALA A 147 0.28 12.45 -5.22
CA ALA A 147 0.15 12.68 -3.78
C ALA A 147 1.26 11.98 -2.99
N ALA A 148 1.64 12.53 -1.84
CA ALA A 148 2.57 11.90 -0.91
C ALA A 148 2.03 10.55 -0.42
N LEU A 149 2.94 9.61 -0.15
CA LEU A 149 2.65 8.26 0.35
C LEU A 149 3.31 8.04 1.70
N PHE A 150 2.67 7.23 2.54
CA PHE A 150 3.28 6.76 3.77
C PHE A 150 4.36 5.72 3.49
N GLY A 151 5.43 5.72 4.28
CA GLY A 151 6.44 4.67 4.30
C GLY A 151 7.09 4.41 2.93
N TYR A 152 7.21 5.43 2.11
CA TYR A 152 7.78 5.32 0.77
C TYR A 152 8.95 6.30 0.60
N SER A 153 9.61 6.26 -0.58
CA SER A 153 10.85 6.98 -0.86
C SER A 153 10.68 8.51 -1.02
N GLU A 154 11.80 9.24 -1.21
CA GLU A 154 11.81 10.67 -1.50
C GLU A 154 10.97 11.04 -2.73
N LEU A 155 10.75 10.12 -3.66
CA LEU A 155 9.87 10.33 -4.81
C LEU A 155 8.44 10.67 -4.40
N TYR A 156 8.01 10.20 -3.23
CA TYR A 156 6.67 10.41 -2.70
C TYR A 156 6.63 11.11 -1.34
N GLY A 157 7.67 11.90 -1.03
CA GLY A 157 7.66 12.88 0.07
C GLY A 157 8.23 12.40 1.39
N GLU A 158 8.83 11.20 1.46
CA GLU A 158 9.51 10.67 2.66
C GLU A 158 8.66 10.74 3.95
N VAL A 159 7.34 10.54 3.84
CA VAL A 159 6.46 10.55 5.02
C VAL A 159 6.66 9.25 5.78
N PRO A 160 6.93 9.30 7.10
CA PRO A 160 7.11 8.09 7.89
C PRO A 160 5.94 7.11 7.75
N GLY A 161 6.26 5.82 7.67
CA GLY A 161 5.30 4.75 7.45
C GLY A 161 4.69 4.18 8.74
N GLY A 162 3.77 3.25 8.55
CA GLY A 162 3.00 2.62 9.62
C GLY A 162 3.43 1.19 9.97
N GLN A 163 4.60 0.72 9.53
CA GLN A 163 5.23 -0.46 10.14
C GLN A 163 5.95 -0.02 11.43
N ALA A 164 5.16 0.47 12.40
CA ALA A 164 5.57 1.07 13.65
C ALA A 164 4.46 0.93 14.70
N GLU A 165 4.77 1.18 15.98
CA GLU A 165 3.77 1.17 17.05
C GLU A 165 2.79 2.34 16.94
N TYR A 166 3.25 3.52 16.47
CA TYR A 166 2.42 4.71 16.27
C TYR A 166 2.66 5.32 14.90
N LEU A 167 1.65 6.01 14.38
CA LEU A 167 1.71 6.71 13.10
C LEU A 167 1.06 8.08 13.18
N ARG A 168 1.77 9.14 12.74
CA ARG A 168 1.16 10.44 12.45
C ARG A 168 0.47 10.38 11.08
N VAL A 169 -0.78 10.77 11.03
CA VAL A 169 -1.62 10.79 9.84
C VAL A 169 -1.87 12.24 9.42
N PRO A 170 -1.16 12.77 8.41
CA PRO A 170 -1.46 14.08 7.83
C PRO A 170 -2.80 14.11 7.12
N GLN A 171 -3.45 15.29 7.09
CA GLN A 171 -4.77 15.47 6.46
C GLN A 171 -5.79 14.45 6.99
N ALA A 172 -5.76 14.19 8.29
CA ALA A 172 -6.51 13.12 8.95
C ALA A 172 -8.03 13.29 8.82
N GLN A 173 -8.53 14.52 8.63
CA GLN A 173 -9.95 14.75 8.34
C GLN A 173 -10.42 14.01 7.08
N PHE A 174 -9.51 13.62 6.18
CA PHE A 174 -9.82 12.84 4.99
C PHE A 174 -9.01 11.55 4.87
N THR A 175 -7.73 11.54 5.27
CA THR A 175 -6.82 10.38 5.14
C THR A 175 -7.10 9.34 6.23
N HIS A 176 -8.33 8.81 6.27
CA HIS A 176 -8.76 7.72 7.14
C HIS A 176 -9.99 7.01 6.58
N ILE A 177 -10.19 5.78 6.99
CA ILE A 177 -11.41 4.99 6.75
C ILE A 177 -11.85 4.46 8.11
N LYS A 178 -13.00 4.92 8.63
CA LYS A 178 -13.57 4.34 9.84
C LYS A 178 -14.12 2.95 9.54
N VAL A 179 -13.84 2.03 10.43
CA VAL A 179 -14.36 0.66 10.34
C VAL A 179 -15.30 0.36 11.49
N PRO A 180 -16.32 -0.49 11.29
CA PRO A 180 -17.26 -0.85 12.34
C PRO A 180 -16.60 -1.70 13.43
N ASP A 181 -17.23 -1.71 14.60
CA ASP A 181 -16.93 -2.66 15.65
C ASP A 181 -17.34 -4.09 15.23
N GLY A 182 -16.68 -5.10 15.79
CA GLY A 182 -17.01 -6.50 15.63
C GLY A 182 -15.91 -7.31 14.96
N PRO A 183 -15.75 -7.33 13.63
CA PRO A 183 -14.69 -8.10 12.97
C PRO A 183 -13.29 -7.68 13.39
N PRO A 184 -12.30 -8.60 13.37
CA PRO A 184 -10.93 -8.30 13.75
C PRO A 184 -10.25 -7.35 12.77
N ASP A 185 -9.20 -6.65 13.22
CA ASP A 185 -8.43 -5.70 12.44
C ASP A 185 -7.81 -6.34 11.19
N SER A 186 -7.41 -7.62 11.30
CA SER A 186 -6.89 -8.40 10.18
C SER A 186 -7.85 -8.54 9.00
N ARG A 187 -9.15 -8.28 9.19
CA ARG A 187 -10.14 -8.26 8.10
C ARG A 187 -10.17 -6.92 7.39
N PHE A 188 -9.95 -5.82 8.11
CA PHE A 188 -10.08 -4.48 7.56
C PHE A 188 -8.77 -3.89 7.04
N VAL A 189 -7.62 -4.33 7.57
CA VAL A 189 -6.30 -3.76 7.24
C VAL A 189 -6.02 -3.71 5.73
N TYR A 190 -6.59 -4.63 4.97
CA TYR A 190 -6.45 -4.66 3.49
C TYR A 190 -7.16 -3.51 2.76
N LEU A 191 -8.05 -2.76 3.43
CA LEU A 191 -8.63 -1.53 2.88
C LEU A 191 -7.60 -0.40 2.71
N SER A 192 -6.44 -0.52 3.35
CA SER A 192 -5.35 0.44 3.19
C SER A 192 -4.79 0.48 1.77
N ASP A 193 -4.72 -0.69 1.09
CA ASP A 193 -4.16 -0.82 -0.26
C ASP A 193 -4.75 -2.01 -1.04
N VAL A 194 -4.49 -3.27 -0.60
CA VAL A 194 -4.69 -4.49 -1.42
C VAL A 194 -6.10 -4.59 -2.00
N LEU A 195 -7.13 -4.42 -1.17
CA LEU A 195 -8.51 -4.53 -1.63
C LEU A 195 -8.90 -3.43 -2.62
N PRO A 196 -8.67 -2.13 -2.33
CA PRO A 196 -8.98 -1.07 -3.29
C PRO A 196 -8.13 -1.14 -4.57
N THR A 197 -6.88 -1.58 -4.48
CA THR A 197 -5.99 -1.74 -5.64
C THR A 197 -6.50 -2.87 -6.54
N ALA A 198 -6.83 -4.02 -5.97
CA ALA A 198 -7.41 -5.14 -6.71
C ALA A 198 -8.81 -4.79 -7.28
N TRP A 199 -9.63 -4.07 -6.51
CA TRP A 199 -10.93 -3.59 -6.96
C TRP A 199 -10.80 -2.65 -8.15
N GLN A 200 -9.93 -1.63 -8.03
CA GLN A 200 -9.65 -0.71 -9.14
C GLN A 200 -9.14 -1.44 -10.38
N ALA A 201 -8.28 -2.45 -10.22
CA ALA A 201 -7.78 -3.25 -11.32
C ALA A 201 -8.92 -3.93 -12.09
N VAL A 202 -9.88 -4.52 -11.39
CA VAL A 202 -11.07 -5.14 -12.00
C VAL A 202 -11.97 -4.09 -12.66
N GLN A 203 -12.22 -2.94 -12.01
CA GLN A 203 -13.01 -1.86 -12.58
C GLN A 203 -12.36 -1.24 -13.83
N TYR A 204 -11.03 -1.08 -13.81
CA TYR A 204 -10.28 -0.56 -14.96
C TYR A 204 -10.20 -1.56 -16.11
N ALA A 205 -10.30 -2.85 -15.81
CA ALA A 205 -10.40 -3.89 -16.85
C ALA A 205 -11.68 -3.72 -17.70
N GLY A 206 -12.75 -3.11 -17.15
CA GLY A 206 -13.96 -2.81 -17.91
C GLY A 206 -14.58 -4.06 -18.54
N ILE A 207 -14.61 -5.16 -17.78
CA ILE A 207 -15.11 -6.46 -18.23
C ILE A 207 -16.60 -6.36 -18.52
N PRO A 208 -17.09 -6.79 -19.69
CA PRO A 208 -18.53 -6.78 -19.97
C PRO A 208 -19.27 -7.79 -19.07
N GLU A 209 -20.57 -7.63 -18.90
CA GLU A 209 -21.41 -8.56 -18.15
C GLU A 209 -21.25 -9.99 -18.73
N GLY A 210 -20.98 -10.97 -17.85
CA GLY A 210 -20.70 -12.35 -18.23
C GLY A 210 -19.39 -12.54 -19.01
N GLY A 211 -18.54 -11.52 -19.07
CA GLY A 211 -17.28 -11.56 -19.79
C GLY A 211 -16.16 -12.26 -19.02
N SER A 212 -14.99 -12.29 -19.66
CA SER A 212 -13.82 -13.04 -19.20
C SER A 212 -12.62 -12.14 -18.93
N VAL A 213 -11.77 -12.52 -17.97
CA VAL A 213 -10.55 -11.82 -17.62
C VAL A 213 -9.40 -12.77 -17.32
N THR A 214 -8.23 -12.46 -17.89
CA THR A 214 -6.96 -13.08 -17.48
C THR A 214 -6.26 -12.21 -16.46
N VAL A 215 -5.84 -12.79 -15.34
CA VAL A 215 -5.04 -12.11 -14.31
C VAL A 215 -3.62 -12.65 -14.35
N LEU A 216 -2.67 -11.79 -14.69
CA LEU A 216 -1.25 -12.13 -14.75
C LEU A 216 -0.58 -11.78 -13.41
N GLY A 217 0.07 -12.77 -12.80
CA GLY A 217 0.64 -12.67 -11.46
C GLY A 217 -0.39 -12.84 -10.36
N LEU A 218 -0.23 -13.87 -9.54
CA LEU A 218 -1.14 -14.23 -8.43
C LEU A 218 -0.48 -13.94 -7.07
N GLY A 219 0.28 -12.86 -7.01
CA GLY A 219 0.69 -12.21 -5.77
C GLY A 219 -0.54 -11.61 -5.05
N PRO A 220 -0.33 -10.79 -3.99
CA PRO A 220 -1.46 -10.26 -3.21
C PRO A 220 -2.53 -9.57 -4.05
N ILE A 221 -2.11 -8.70 -4.98
CA ILE A 221 -3.04 -7.94 -5.83
C ILE A 221 -3.75 -8.86 -6.81
N GLY A 222 -3.04 -9.75 -7.50
CA GLY A 222 -3.64 -10.62 -8.51
C GLY A 222 -4.54 -11.71 -7.91
N ASP A 223 -4.17 -12.31 -6.78
CA ASP A 223 -5.04 -13.25 -6.04
C ASP A 223 -6.35 -12.55 -5.65
N MET A 224 -6.26 -11.35 -5.07
CA MET A 224 -7.45 -10.60 -4.66
C MET A 224 -8.27 -10.10 -5.86
N ALA A 225 -7.64 -9.62 -6.94
CA ALA A 225 -8.35 -9.23 -8.16
C ALA A 225 -9.10 -10.40 -8.79
N ALA A 226 -8.50 -11.59 -8.82
CA ALA A 226 -9.16 -12.79 -9.31
C ALA A 226 -10.38 -13.19 -8.46
N ARG A 227 -10.29 -13.07 -7.12
CA ARG A 227 -11.43 -13.30 -6.21
C ARG A 227 -12.54 -12.29 -6.41
N ILE A 228 -12.21 -11.02 -6.53
CA ILE A 228 -13.17 -9.94 -6.79
C ILE A 228 -13.86 -10.15 -8.14
N ALA A 229 -13.11 -10.44 -9.19
CA ALA A 229 -13.67 -10.69 -10.52
C ALA A 229 -14.62 -11.91 -10.51
N ALA A 230 -14.24 -12.99 -9.84
CA ALA A 230 -15.10 -14.17 -9.69
C ALA A 230 -16.36 -13.87 -8.86
N HIS A 231 -16.25 -13.09 -7.77
CA HIS A 231 -17.38 -12.64 -6.96
C HIS A 231 -18.37 -11.80 -7.78
N LEU A 232 -17.86 -10.97 -8.69
CA LEU A 232 -18.68 -10.17 -9.61
C LEU A 232 -19.26 -10.97 -10.78
N GLY A 233 -19.02 -12.29 -10.85
CA GLY A 233 -19.61 -13.19 -11.84
C GLY A 233 -18.86 -13.26 -13.17
N TYR A 234 -17.61 -12.79 -13.25
CA TYR A 234 -16.78 -12.90 -14.44
C TYR A 234 -16.08 -14.26 -14.55
N GLU A 235 -15.80 -14.71 -15.77
CA GLU A 235 -14.94 -15.87 -16.01
C GLU A 235 -13.47 -15.47 -15.82
N VAL A 236 -12.79 -16.09 -14.87
CA VAL A 236 -11.41 -15.74 -14.51
C VAL A 236 -10.43 -16.83 -14.89
N ILE A 237 -9.31 -16.43 -15.49
CA ILE A 237 -8.14 -17.26 -15.76
C ILE A 237 -6.95 -16.63 -15.02
N GLY A 238 -6.46 -17.30 -13.98
CA GLY A 238 -5.27 -16.87 -13.24
C GLY A 238 -3.99 -17.44 -13.86
N VAL A 239 -2.96 -16.62 -13.99
CA VAL A 239 -1.66 -17.01 -14.57
C VAL A 239 -0.53 -16.68 -13.60
N ASP A 240 0.26 -17.66 -13.21
CA ASP A 240 1.48 -17.48 -12.42
C ASP A 240 2.49 -18.57 -12.77
N LEU A 241 3.72 -18.44 -12.25
CA LEU A 241 4.76 -19.48 -12.35
C LEU A 241 4.93 -20.24 -11.02
N VAL A 242 4.37 -19.73 -9.91
CA VAL A 242 4.51 -20.28 -8.56
C VAL A 242 3.37 -21.26 -8.29
N PRO A 243 3.67 -22.58 -8.11
CA PRO A 243 2.63 -23.60 -7.95
C PRO A 243 1.68 -23.36 -6.76
N GLU A 244 2.21 -22.87 -5.64
CA GLU A 244 1.44 -22.59 -4.42
C GLU A 244 0.41 -21.50 -4.64
N ARG A 245 0.74 -20.44 -5.41
CA ARG A 245 -0.17 -19.35 -5.78
C ARG A 245 -1.28 -19.85 -6.71
N LEU A 246 -0.93 -20.68 -7.69
CA LEU A 246 -1.89 -21.33 -8.58
C LEU A 246 -2.86 -22.23 -7.80
N ALA A 247 -2.32 -23.01 -6.85
CA ALA A 247 -3.14 -23.92 -6.02
C ALA A 247 -4.15 -23.16 -5.14
N ARG A 248 -3.76 -22.00 -4.56
CA ARG A 248 -4.69 -21.14 -3.78
C ARG A 248 -5.90 -20.73 -4.60
N LEU A 249 -5.68 -20.33 -5.83
CA LEU A 249 -6.76 -19.86 -6.71
C LEU A 249 -7.59 -21.02 -7.23
N SER A 250 -6.95 -22.15 -7.63
CA SER A 250 -7.63 -23.36 -8.06
C SER A 250 -8.53 -23.95 -6.98
N ALA A 251 -8.13 -23.87 -5.70
CA ALA A 251 -8.95 -24.32 -4.57
C ALA A 251 -10.27 -23.52 -4.44
N ARG A 252 -10.36 -22.33 -5.04
CA ARG A 252 -11.58 -21.51 -5.14
C ARG A 252 -12.38 -21.75 -6.42
N GLY A 253 -12.02 -22.77 -7.21
CA GLY A 253 -12.69 -23.11 -8.47
C GLY A 253 -12.31 -22.24 -9.66
N ILE A 254 -11.30 -21.37 -9.54
CA ILE A 254 -10.83 -20.49 -10.61
C ILE A 254 -9.82 -21.25 -11.49
N ARG A 255 -9.95 -21.15 -12.80
CA ARG A 255 -9.01 -21.77 -13.75
C ARG A 255 -7.65 -21.13 -13.65
N THR A 256 -6.58 -21.93 -13.76
CA THR A 256 -5.21 -21.44 -13.67
C THR A 256 -4.34 -22.00 -14.81
N ILE A 257 -3.34 -21.19 -15.21
CA ILE A 257 -2.31 -21.55 -16.18
C ILE A 257 -0.95 -21.36 -15.50
N ASN A 258 -0.11 -22.39 -15.49
CA ASN A 258 1.28 -22.26 -15.06
C ASN A 258 2.14 -21.80 -16.25
N SER A 259 2.59 -20.55 -16.21
CA SER A 259 3.40 -19.95 -17.27
C SER A 259 4.79 -20.59 -17.44
N ALA A 260 5.29 -21.29 -16.40
CA ALA A 260 6.58 -21.98 -16.48
C ALA A 260 6.51 -23.32 -17.21
N THR A 261 5.32 -23.95 -17.30
CA THR A 261 5.15 -25.29 -17.85
C THR A 261 4.20 -25.34 -19.06
N VAL A 262 3.56 -24.23 -19.41
CA VAL A 262 2.66 -24.15 -20.56
C VAL A 262 3.40 -24.45 -21.86
N GLY A 263 2.82 -25.28 -22.71
CA GLY A 263 3.36 -25.55 -24.04
C GLY A 263 3.01 -24.43 -25.03
N GLY A 264 4.00 -23.64 -25.44
CA GLY A 264 3.77 -22.46 -26.27
C GLY A 264 3.68 -21.17 -25.49
N SER A 265 2.89 -20.19 -25.97
CA SER A 265 2.67 -18.92 -25.25
C SER A 265 1.49 -19.02 -24.26
N VAL A 266 1.53 -18.17 -23.21
CA VAL A 266 0.37 -18.00 -22.34
C VAL A 266 -0.84 -17.51 -23.12
N GLY A 267 -0.63 -16.64 -24.12
CA GLY A 267 -1.71 -16.16 -24.98
C GLY A 267 -2.36 -17.28 -25.81
N ASP A 268 -1.58 -18.27 -26.28
CA ASP A 268 -2.15 -19.45 -26.95
C ASP A 268 -3.03 -20.27 -26.01
N ALA A 269 -2.54 -20.55 -24.80
CA ALA A 269 -3.31 -21.27 -23.79
C ALA A 269 -4.60 -20.53 -23.37
N VAL A 270 -4.55 -19.19 -23.26
CA VAL A 270 -5.74 -18.36 -23.02
C VAL A 270 -6.72 -18.46 -24.19
N ARG A 271 -6.23 -18.40 -25.44
CA ARG A 271 -7.06 -18.56 -26.64
C ARG A 271 -7.75 -19.91 -26.70
N GLU A 272 -7.06 -21.00 -26.33
CA GLU A 272 -7.67 -22.35 -26.25
C GLU A 272 -8.86 -22.41 -25.29
N LEU A 273 -8.82 -21.61 -24.21
CA LEU A 273 -9.88 -21.54 -23.21
C LEU A 273 -11.00 -20.52 -23.55
N THR A 274 -10.85 -19.76 -24.66
CA THR A 274 -11.71 -18.63 -25.01
C THR A 274 -12.12 -18.64 -26.49
N ASP A 275 -12.41 -19.83 -27.05
CA ASP A 275 -12.82 -20.04 -28.45
C ASP A 275 -11.89 -19.37 -29.48
N GLY A 276 -10.60 -19.35 -29.21
CA GLY A 276 -9.57 -18.77 -30.09
C GLY A 276 -9.42 -17.25 -30.04
N ARG A 277 -10.17 -16.54 -29.22
CA ARG A 277 -10.22 -15.06 -29.21
C ARG A 277 -9.27 -14.39 -28.25
N GLY A 278 -9.01 -14.97 -27.10
CA GLY A 278 -8.45 -14.32 -25.90
C GLY A 278 -9.54 -13.79 -24.96
N THR A 279 -9.19 -13.39 -23.75
CA THR A 279 -10.14 -12.83 -22.79
C THR A 279 -10.57 -11.41 -23.14
N ASP A 280 -11.75 -10.98 -22.69
CA ASP A 280 -12.25 -9.62 -22.88
C ASP A 280 -11.29 -8.59 -22.31
N SER A 281 -10.67 -8.93 -21.19
CA SER A 281 -9.74 -8.05 -20.51
C SER A 281 -8.57 -8.83 -19.91
N VAL A 282 -7.48 -8.13 -19.65
CA VAL A 282 -6.32 -8.66 -18.92
C VAL A 282 -5.95 -7.70 -17.79
N ILE A 283 -5.71 -8.23 -16.61
CA ILE A 283 -5.15 -7.49 -15.48
C ILE A 283 -3.69 -7.91 -15.33
N ASP A 284 -2.77 -6.95 -15.45
CA ASP A 284 -1.36 -7.16 -15.15
C ASP A 284 -1.08 -6.74 -13.70
N ALA A 285 -0.86 -7.74 -12.83
CA ALA A 285 -0.49 -7.58 -11.44
C ALA A 285 0.98 -8.01 -11.17
N VAL A 286 1.81 -8.04 -12.20
CA VAL A 286 3.24 -8.39 -12.14
C VAL A 286 4.13 -7.14 -12.22
N GLY A 287 3.92 -6.30 -13.25
CA GLY A 287 4.75 -5.14 -13.50
C GLY A 287 6.22 -5.48 -13.77
N MET A 288 7.11 -4.64 -13.25
CA MET A 288 8.58 -4.75 -13.44
C MET A 288 9.21 -6.01 -12.84
N GLU A 289 8.49 -6.78 -12.04
CA GLU A 289 8.96 -8.05 -11.46
C GLU A 289 8.84 -9.24 -12.44
N ALA A 290 8.37 -9.02 -13.67
CA ALA A 290 8.23 -10.05 -14.67
C ALA A 290 9.55 -10.83 -14.87
N HIS A 291 9.44 -12.15 -15.03
CA HIS A 291 10.58 -13.02 -15.35
C HIS A 291 10.66 -13.21 -16.86
N GLY A 292 11.90 -13.21 -17.43
CA GLY A 292 12.05 -13.54 -18.85
C GLY A 292 13.22 -12.87 -19.56
N SER A 293 13.64 -11.67 -19.16
CA SER A 293 14.78 -11.00 -19.80
C SER A 293 16.07 -11.10 -18.96
N PRO A 294 17.04 -11.98 -19.30
CA PRO A 294 18.35 -12.02 -18.65
C PRO A 294 19.09 -10.67 -18.71
N VAL A 295 18.88 -9.92 -19.79
CA VAL A 295 19.51 -8.60 -20.00
C VAL A 295 18.95 -7.57 -19.04
N ALA A 296 17.62 -7.50 -18.90
CA ALA A 296 16.97 -6.59 -17.95
C ALA A 296 17.34 -6.95 -16.49
N LYS A 297 17.42 -8.25 -16.16
CA LYS A 297 17.90 -8.70 -14.85
C LYS A 297 19.33 -8.26 -14.58
N ALA A 298 20.24 -8.40 -15.57
CA ALA A 298 21.61 -7.94 -15.44
C ALA A 298 21.69 -6.41 -15.33
N ALA A 299 20.88 -5.67 -16.10
CA ALA A 299 20.80 -4.21 -16.03
C ALA A 299 20.33 -3.72 -14.65
N GLN A 300 19.28 -4.32 -14.09
CA GLN A 300 18.79 -4.00 -12.74
C GLN A 300 19.87 -4.29 -11.66
N GLN A 301 20.56 -5.44 -11.78
CA GLN A 301 21.63 -5.79 -10.85
C GLN A 301 22.82 -4.83 -10.93
N LEU A 302 23.21 -4.41 -12.14
CA LEU A 302 24.30 -3.44 -12.34
C LEU A 302 23.91 -2.05 -11.82
N THR A 303 22.67 -1.61 -12.07
CA THR A 303 22.18 -0.31 -11.57
C THR A 303 22.19 -0.27 -10.05
N GLY A 304 21.81 -1.36 -9.39
CA GLY A 304 21.85 -1.50 -7.93
C GLY A 304 23.26 -1.53 -7.30
N LEU A 305 24.32 -1.62 -8.11
CA LEU A 305 25.71 -1.55 -7.66
C LEU A 305 26.36 -0.17 -7.89
N LEU A 306 25.67 0.73 -8.60
CA LEU A 306 26.18 2.05 -8.88
C LEU A 306 25.94 3.01 -7.69
N PRO A 307 26.83 4.01 -7.50
CA PRO A 307 26.54 5.13 -6.58
C PRO A 307 25.23 5.85 -6.98
N ASP A 308 24.46 6.31 -5.99
CA ASP A 308 23.14 6.92 -6.16
C ASP A 308 23.09 8.04 -7.21
N VAL A 309 24.14 8.86 -7.27
CA VAL A 309 24.28 9.97 -8.25
C VAL A 309 24.21 9.46 -9.69
N LEU A 310 24.66 8.23 -9.95
CA LEU A 310 24.64 7.59 -11.27
C LEU A 310 23.42 6.68 -11.45
N ALA A 311 22.96 6.03 -10.38
CA ALA A 311 21.84 5.13 -10.41
C ALA A 311 20.50 5.85 -10.69
N LYS A 312 20.24 6.99 -9.99
CA LYS A 312 19.00 7.78 -10.14
C LYS A 312 18.67 8.16 -11.60
N PRO A 313 19.57 8.83 -12.36
CA PRO A 313 19.25 9.21 -13.73
C PRO A 313 19.14 8.02 -14.69
N ILE A 314 19.83 6.90 -14.41
CA ILE A 314 19.71 5.67 -15.21
C ILE A 314 18.34 5.04 -14.96
N MET A 315 17.92 4.90 -13.72
CA MET A 315 16.60 4.34 -13.36
C MET A 315 15.45 5.18 -13.90
N GLN A 316 15.58 6.51 -13.91
CA GLN A 316 14.55 7.40 -14.44
C GLN A 316 14.47 7.45 -15.97
N LYS A 317 15.58 7.20 -16.69
CA LYS A 317 15.69 7.43 -18.14
C LYS A 317 15.92 6.16 -18.97
N ALA A 318 16.43 5.09 -18.37
CA ALA A 318 16.67 3.82 -19.05
C ALA A 318 15.57 2.84 -18.68
N GLY A 319 14.96 2.20 -19.67
CA GLY A 319 14.00 1.11 -19.44
C GLY A 319 14.71 -0.09 -18.82
N VAL A 320 14.70 -0.19 -17.49
CA VAL A 320 15.21 -1.35 -16.74
C VAL A 320 14.10 -2.35 -16.42
N ASP A 321 12.89 -2.06 -16.85
CA ASP A 321 11.71 -2.87 -16.59
C ASP A 321 11.70 -4.13 -17.47
N ARG A 322 11.15 -5.18 -16.90
CA ARG A 322 10.90 -6.43 -17.61
C ARG A 322 9.49 -6.38 -18.17
N LEU A 323 9.37 -6.26 -19.48
CA LEU A 323 8.09 -6.05 -20.17
C LEU A 323 7.35 -7.34 -20.55
N ASP A 324 7.85 -8.51 -20.14
CA ASP A 324 7.28 -9.81 -20.56
C ASP A 324 5.82 -9.97 -20.13
N ALA A 325 5.43 -9.46 -18.95
CA ALA A 325 4.04 -9.50 -18.51
C ALA A 325 3.15 -8.60 -19.38
N LEU A 326 3.61 -7.39 -19.72
CA LEU A 326 2.90 -6.49 -20.62
C LEU A 326 2.74 -7.08 -22.03
N TYR A 327 3.79 -7.70 -22.58
CA TYR A 327 3.69 -8.37 -23.88
C TYR A 327 2.74 -9.56 -23.84
N THR A 328 2.77 -10.32 -22.75
CA THR A 328 1.81 -11.41 -22.51
C THR A 328 0.37 -10.87 -22.42
N ALA A 329 0.16 -9.74 -21.75
CA ALA A 329 -1.16 -9.09 -21.69
C ALA A 329 -1.65 -8.67 -23.08
N ILE A 330 -0.77 -8.07 -23.89
CA ILE A 330 -1.08 -7.66 -25.28
C ILE A 330 -1.39 -8.89 -26.15
N ASP A 331 -0.71 -10.01 -25.95
CA ASP A 331 -0.98 -11.25 -26.69
C ASP A 331 -2.31 -11.91 -26.25
N ALA A 332 -2.55 -12.03 -24.94
CA ALA A 332 -3.69 -12.75 -24.36
C ALA A 332 -5.04 -12.02 -24.49
N VAL A 333 -5.03 -10.67 -24.52
CA VAL A 333 -6.28 -9.89 -24.66
C VAL A 333 -6.87 -10.04 -26.07
N ARG A 334 -8.19 -10.15 -26.17
CA ARG A 334 -8.85 -10.17 -27.48
C ARG A 334 -8.75 -8.82 -28.21
N ARG A 335 -9.09 -8.80 -29.48
CA ARG A 335 -9.26 -7.56 -30.25
C ARG A 335 -10.39 -6.73 -29.64
N GLY A 336 -10.17 -5.43 -29.53
CA GLY A 336 -11.09 -4.47 -28.86
C GLY A 336 -11.18 -4.66 -27.36
N GLY A 337 -10.25 -5.41 -26.74
CA GLY A 337 -10.23 -5.64 -25.30
C GLY A 337 -9.46 -4.58 -24.51
N THR A 338 -9.47 -4.72 -23.20
CA THR A 338 -8.85 -3.78 -22.26
C THR A 338 -7.73 -4.44 -21.45
N ILE A 339 -6.63 -3.75 -21.29
CA ILE A 339 -5.56 -4.13 -20.36
C ILE A 339 -5.59 -3.15 -19.18
N SER A 340 -5.73 -3.67 -17.96
CA SER A 340 -5.61 -2.95 -16.70
C SER A 340 -4.23 -3.21 -16.11
N LEU A 341 -3.39 -2.18 -16.02
CA LEU A 341 -2.06 -2.26 -15.42
C LEU A 341 -2.12 -1.84 -13.96
N SER A 342 -2.01 -2.79 -13.05
CA SER A 342 -1.83 -2.58 -11.62
C SER A 342 -0.38 -2.82 -11.19
N GLY A 343 0.37 -3.61 -11.94
CA GLY A 343 1.80 -3.78 -11.77
C GLY A 343 2.54 -2.47 -12.04
N VAL A 344 3.51 -2.15 -11.18
CA VAL A 344 4.31 -0.93 -11.30
C VAL A 344 5.42 -1.13 -12.34
N TYR A 345 5.57 -0.17 -13.25
CA TYR A 345 6.69 -0.03 -14.17
C TYR A 345 7.44 1.25 -13.81
N GLY A 346 8.69 1.13 -13.38
CA GLY A 346 9.48 2.22 -12.81
C GLY A 346 10.26 3.05 -13.82
N GLY A 347 10.21 2.68 -15.12
CA GLY A 347 10.98 3.33 -16.17
C GLY A 347 10.21 3.53 -17.47
N MET A 348 10.94 3.49 -18.58
CA MET A 348 10.38 3.61 -19.92
C MET A 348 10.10 2.22 -20.53
N ALA A 349 8.92 2.03 -21.08
CA ALA A 349 8.57 0.82 -21.84
C ALA A 349 9.02 0.95 -23.30
N ASP A 350 10.18 0.42 -23.63
CA ASP A 350 10.75 0.45 -24.97
C ASP A 350 11.46 -0.89 -25.28
N PRO A 351 11.12 -1.56 -26.40
CA PRO A 351 10.14 -1.19 -27.42
C PRO A 351 8.69 -1.46 -27.03
N MET A 352 7.76 -0.61 -27.46
CA MET A 352 6.32 -0.78 -27.31
C MET A 352 5.72 -1.25 -28.65
N PRO A 353 4.94 -2.37 -28.71
CA PRO A 353 4.39 -2.91 -29.95
C PRO A 353 3.15 -2.13 -30.41
N MET A 354 3.34 -0.82 -30.68
CA MET A 354 2.27 0.14 -30.97
C MET A 354 1.39 -0.26 -32.15
N LEU A 355 1.97 -0.84 -33.21
CA LEU A 355 1.18 -1.29 -34.38
C LEU A 355 0.22 -2.42 -34.01
N THR A 356 0.68 -3.39 -33.22
CA THR A 356 -0.16 -4.49 -32.72
C THR A 356 -1.30 -3.97 -31.84
N MET A 357 -0.99 -3.05 -30.92
CA MET A 357 -1.98 -2.46 -30.02
C MET A 357 -3.02 -1.64 -30.80
N PHE A 358 -2.58 -0.86 -31.78
CA PHE A 358 -3.45 -0.07 -32.67
C PHE A 358 -4.37 -0.98 -33.49
N ASP A 359 -3.81 -2.01 -34.14
CA ASP A 359 -4.57 -2.92 -34.99
C ASP A 359 -5.55 -3.79 -34.16
N LYS A 360 -5.16 -4.23 -32.96
CA LYS A 360 -6.05 -4.92 -32.03
C LYS A 360 -7.08 -3.99 -31.36
N GLN A 361 -6.97 -2.67 -31.48
CA GLN A 361 -7.80 -1.67 -30.81
C GLN A 361 -7.80 -1.84 -29.28
N ILE A 362 -6.61 -2.05 -28.70
CA ILE A 362 -6.45 -2.26 -27.26
C ILE A 362 -6.68 -0.96 -26.50
N GLN A 363 -7.46 -1.03 -25.42
CA GLN A 363 -7.53 0.01 -24.41
C GLN A 363 -6.52 -0.31 -23.30
N LEU A 364 -5.76 0.70 -22.87
CA LEU A 364 -4.82 0.59 -21.76
C LEU A 364 -5.26 1.54 -20.64
N ARG A 365 -5.48 1.00 -19.44
CA ARG A 365 -5.83 1.77 -18.24
C ARG A 365 -4.84 1.46 -17.13
N MET A 366 -4.38 2.49 -16.45
CA MET A 366 -3.38 2.36 -15.38
C MET A 366 -3.52 3.49 -14.35
N GLY A 367 -2.91 3.32 -13.22
CA GLY A 367 -2.82 4.32 -12.17
C GLY A 367 -2.82 3.71 -10.79
N GLN A 368 -2.23 4.43 -9.83
CA GLN A 368 -2.31 4.06 -8.42
C GLN A 368 -3.77 4.05 -7.96
N ALA A 369 -4.09 3.17 -7.00
CA ALA A 369 -5.45 3.03 -6.53
C ALA A 369 -5.92 4.26 -5.76
N ASN A 370 -7.07 4.78 -6.14
CA ASN A 370 -7.78 5.82 -5.40
C ASN A 370 -8.58 5.17 -4.28
N VAL A 371 -7.92 4.77 -3.21
CA VAL A 371 -8.45 3.88 -2.15
C VAL A 371 -9.86 4.27 -1.71
N LYS A 372 -10.05 5.51 -1.28
CA LYS A 372 -11.34 5.97 -0.75
C LYS A 372 -12.49 5.97 -1.75
N LYS A 373 -12.18 5.96 -3.05
CA LYS A 373 -13.19 5.86 -4.11
C LYS A 373 -13.98 4.54 -4.05
N TRP A 374 -13.33 3.48 -3.59
CA TRP A 374 -13.85 2.13 -3.65
C TRP A 374 -14.33 1.59 -2.30
N VAL A 375 -14.19 2.38 -1.23
CA VAL A 375 -14.51 1.94 0.14
C VAL A 375 -15.97 1.56 0.28
N ASP A 376 -16.88 2.36 -0.28
CA ASP A 376 -18.33 2.11 -0.18
C ASP A 376 -18.76 0.82 -0.88
N ASP A 377 -18.05 0.41 -1.93
CA ASP A 377 -18.28 -0.86 -2.63
C ASP A 377 -17.68 -2.05 -1.86
N ILE A 378 -16.52 -1.87 -1.21
CA ILE A 378 -15.73 -2.95 -0.61
C ILE A 378 -16.13 -3.22 0.84
N LEU A 379 -16.33 -2.18 1.65
CA LEU A 379 -16.59 -2.31 3.08
C LEU A 379 -17.77 -3.24 3.41
N PRO A 380 -18.89 -3.24 2.65
CA PRO A 380 -19.98 -4.19 2.87
C PRO A 380 -19.59 -5.67 2.69
N LEU A 381 -18.53 -5.96 1.92
CA LEU A 381 -18.02 -7.32 1.68
C LEU A 381 -17.11 -7.81 2.82
N LEU A 382 -16.73 -6.94 3.76
CA LEU A 382 -15.87 -7.25 4.90
C LEU A 382 -16.67 -7.50 6.19
N THR A 383 -17.94 -7.75 6.07
CA THR A 383 -18.84 -8.11 7.17
C THR A 383 -18.80 -9.61 7.48
N ASP A 384 -19.88 -10.18 7.97
CA ASP A 384 -19.89 -11.51 8.54
C ASP A 384 -19.65 -12.65 7.53
N GLU A 385 -20.04 -12.49 6.27
CA GLU A 385 -20.03 -13.58 5.27
C GLU A 385 -18.68 -13.79 4.58
N ASP A 386 -17.75 -12.84 4.62
CA ASP A 386 -16.41 -12.88 3.99
C ASP A 386 -16.40 -13.52 2.58
N PRO A 387 -17.17 -13.01 1.61
CA PRO A 387 -17.27 -13.63 0.29
C PRO A 387 -15.95 -13.63 -0.49
N LEU A 388 -15.03 -12.72 -0.16
CA LEU A 388 -13.70 -12.64 -0.78
C LEU A 388 -12.67 -13.54 -0.09
N GLY A 389 -12.96 -14.08 1.10
CA GLY A 389 -12.08 -14.93 1.88
C GLY A 389 -10.87 -14.17 2.42
N VAL A 390 -11.08 -12.96 2.94
CA VAL A 390 -10.02 -12.11 3.51
C VAL A 390 -9.46 -12.67 4.81
N ASP A 391 -10.25 -13.41 5.60
CA ASP A 391 -9.81 -14.04 6.84
C ASP A 391 -8.67 -15.04 6.64
N THR A 392 -8.60 -15.66 5.47
CA THR A 392 -7.56 -16.63 5.10
C THR A 392 -6.59 -16.06 4.06
N PHE A 393 -6.59 -14.75 3.86
CA PHE A 393 -5.77 -14.12 2.84
C PHE A 393 -4.32 -13.98 3.27
N ALA A 394 -4.06 -13.52 4.50
CA ALA A 394 -2.71 -13.52 5.05
C ALA A 394 -2.18 -14.96 5.17
N THR A 395 -0.95 -15.16 4.75
CA THR A 395 -0.23 -16.42 4.94
C THR A 395 0.57 -16.42 6.23
N HIS A 396 0.96 -15.24 6.69
CA HIS A 396 1.75 -15.03 7.91
C HIS A 396 1.18 -13.87 8.72
N VAL A 397 1.16 -14.06 10.04
CA VAL A 397 0.88 -13.00 11.02
C VAL A 397 2.03 -13.07 12.02
N LEU A 398 2.87 -12.05 12.03
CA LEU A 398 4.12 -12.02 12.77
C LEU A 398 4.19 -10.76 13.65
N PRO A 399 4.87 -10.80 14.82
CA PRO A 399 5.15 -9.58 15.56
C PRO A 399 6.05 -8.63 14.78
N LEU A 400 5.97 -7.34 15.07
CA LEU A 400 6.78 -6.31 14.39
C LEU A 400 8.28 -6.63 14.45
N ASP A 401 8.75 -7.20 15.58
CA ASP A 401 10.16 -7.57 15.76
C ASP A 401 10.66 -8.61 14.74
N GLU A 402 9.77 -9.37 14.11
CA GLU A 402 10.10 -10.35 13.06
C GLU A 402 10.05 -9.75 11.64
N ALA A 403 9.84 -8.45 11.48
CA ALA A 403 9.76 -7.81 10.16
C ALA A 403 10.98 -8.11 9.25
N PRO A 404 12.24 -8.12 9.73
CA PRO A 404 13.38 -8.47 8.87
C PRO A 404 13.27 -9.88 8.28
N HIS A 405 12.81 -10.86 9.05
CA HIS A 405 12.55 -12.22 8.57
C HIS A 405 11.39 -12.24 7.57
N ALA A 406 10.31 -11.51 7.88
CA ALA A 406 9.13 -11.42 7.02
C ALA A 406 9.46 -10.85 5.63
N TYR A 407 10.28 -9.80 5.56
CA TYR A 407 10.77 -9.23 4.30
C TYR A 407 11.61 -10.25 3.50
N ASP A 408 12.48 -11.00 4.17
CA ASP A 408 13.35 -11.98 3.53
C ASP A 408 12.57 -13.13 2.89
N ILE A 409 11.64 -13.77 3.62
CA ILE A 409 10.81 -14.88 3.09
C ILE A 409 9.87 -14.39 1.98
N PHE A 410 9.32 -13.18 2.12
CA PHE A 410 8.42 -12.63 1.12
C PHE A 410 9.16 -12.29 -0.18
N GLN A 411 10.36 -11.68 -0.08
CA GLN A 411 11.23 -11.39 -1.23
C GLN A 411 11.66 -12.67 -1.96
N LYS A 412 12.01 -13.72 -1.22
CA LYS A 412 12.44 -15.01 -1.78
C LYS A 412 11.29 -15.87 -2.28
N LYS A 413 10.04 -15.53 -1.94
CA LYS A 413 8.83 -16.34 -2.20
C LYS A 413 8.94 -17.73 -1.53
N GLU A 414 9.53 -17.77 -0.36
CA GLU A 414 9.70 -18.97 0.47
C GLU A 414 8.53 -19.11 1.45
N ASP A 415 8.40 -20.29 2.05
CA ASP A 415 7.38 -20.63 3.06
C ASP A 415 5.93 -20.32 2.64
N GLY A 416 5.67 -20.29 1.33
CA GLY A 416 4.35 -19.97 0.79
C GLY A 416 3.91 -18.51 1.02
N ALA A 417 4.85 -17.61 1.31
CA ALA A 417 4.54 -16.21 1.62
C ALA A 417 3.85 -15.51 0.44
N VAL A 418 2.62 -15.06 0.67
CA VAL A 418 1.81 -14.27 -0.27
C VAL A 418 1.44 -12.93 0.34
N LYS A 419 1.02 -12.88 1.61
CA LYS A 419 0.71 -11.66 2.35
C LYS A 419 1.09 -11.82 3.80
N VAL A 420 1.81 -10.84 4.34
CA VAL A 420 2.28 -10.83 5.73
C VAL A 420 1.61 -9.67 6.46
N ILE A 421 1.00 -9.97 7.61
CA ILE A 421 0.55 -8.99 8.60
C ILE A 421 1.63 -8.90 9.68
N LEU A 422 2.00 -7.69 10.05
CA LEU A 422 2.81 -7.38 11.21
C LEU A 422 1.92 -6.81 12.33
N THR A 423 2.13 -7.24 13.55
CA THR A 423 1.45 -6.73 14.75
C THR A 423 2.48 -6.04 15.63
N PRO A 424 2.38 -4.73 15.83
CA PRO A 424 3.24 -3.98 16.74
C PRO A 424 3.16 -4.41 18.18
#